data_f5a65c1990943722f924287f87c8bde3
#
_entry.id   f5a65c1990943722f924287f87c8bde3
#
_cell.length_a   1.000
_cell.length_b   1.000
_cell.length_c   1.000
_cell.angle_alpha   90.00
_cell.angle_beta   90.00
_cell.angle_gamma   90.00
#
_symmetry.space_group_name_H-M   'P 1'
#
loop_
_entity.id
_entity.type
_entity.pdbx_description
1 polymer ?
#
loop_
_entity_poly.entity_id
_entity_poly.type
_entity_poly.pdbx_seq_one_letter_code
_entity_poly.pdbx_strand_id
1 'polypeptide(L)'
;MAFLCLLINTLLISTLLSQNAVAANNTSAPIKTTVILPIATGAAKMIYDEVISGIASHPELEVSTIAISSKEDIAAVEEKIKANQSQLIIAVGNRSYKLARALTNDILIIAGGISGKPNGIPTVSLTGDPAPAFKELKHIAPHIKNIRLVYNEEINGWWYARAQKVAANYDLKIIGYPATNMKDGVKLYEQLLKDATPKTSAVWIPLRSVVPSKTILPLLLEKAWSKKLAVISNNPSHTKLGGFVAVYPEHKKMGGQLAQFATLHFKGEDIDRIVGTENLNFAINLRTSSHIGIRLNAKERARFDKIFPTQR
;
A
#
# COMPACT_ATOMS: atom_id res chain seq x y z
N MET A 1 -58.52 -65.95 -36.52
CA MET A 1 -58.58 -64.67 -37.21
C MET A 1 -57.31 -63.92 -36.97
N ALA A 2 -56.47 -63.89 -37.96
CA ALA A 2 -55.16 -63.27 -37.95
C ALA A 2 -55.23 -61.78 -38.29
N PHE A 3 -54.52 -60.94 -37.66
CA PHE A 3 -54.12 -59.62 -38.17
C PHE A 3 -52.66 -59.37 -37.93
N LEU A 4 -52.04 -59.36 -39.08
CA LEU A 4 -50.62 -59.06 -39.27
C LEU A 4 -50.39 -57.57 -39.16
N CYS A 5 -49.55 -57.06 -38.21
CA CYS A 5 -49.11 -55.68 -38.16
C CYS A 5 -47.64 -55.56 -38.59
N LEU A 6 -47.48 -54.90 -39.71
CA LEU A 6 -46.18 -54.60 -40.35
C LEU A 6 -45.45 -53.51 -39.59
N LEU A 7 -44.22 -53.81 -39.13
CA LEU A 7 -43.34 -52.88 -38.52
C LEU A 7 -42.52 -52.13 -39.59
N ILE A 8 -42.77 -50.84 -39.75
CA ILE A 8 -41.94 -49.93 -40.55
C ILE A 8 -40.93 -49.30 -39.62
N ASN A 9 -39.65 -49.70 -39.78
CA ASN A 9 -38.52 -49.13 -39.13
C ASN A 9 -38.08 -47.84 -39.85
N THR A 10 -38.37 -46.67 -39.27
CA THR A 10 -37.81 -45.39 -39.72
C THR A 10 -36.57 -45.08 -38.94
N LEU A 11 -35.44 -45.18 -39.59
CA LEU A 11 -34.10 -44.83 -39.10
C LEU A 11 -34.01 -43.31 -39.07
N LEU A 12 -34.13 -42.71 -37.89
CA LEU A 12 -33.84 -41.29 -37.66
C LEU A 12 -32.33 -41.14 -37.42
N ILE A 13 -31.63 -40.67 -38.45
CA ILE A 13 -30.26 -40.21 -38.37
C ILE A 13 -30.28 -38.82 -37.71
N SER A 14 -30.01 -38.75 -36.40
CA SER A 14 -29.77 -37.53 -35.70
C SER A 14 -28.32 -37.06 -35.93
N THR A 15 -28.11 -36.14 -36.83
CA THR A 15 -26.83 -35.41 -36.98
C THR A 15 -26.67 -34.50 -35.79
N LEU A 16 -25.80 -34.91 -34.86
CA LEU A 16 -25.24 -34.08 -33.82
C LEU A 16 -24.35 -33.01 -34.48
N LEU A 17 -24.87 -31.83 -34.69
CA LEU A 17 -24.10 -30.64 -34.94
C LEU A 17 -23.41 -30.27 -33.62
N SER A 18 -22.15 -30.66 -33.50
CA SER A 18 -21.24 -30.15 -32.46
C SER A 18 -21.05 -28.65 -32.69
N GLN A 19 -21.84 -27.82 -32.01
CA GLN A 19 -21.53 -26.41 -31.89
C GLN A 19 -20.29 -26.30 -31.00
N ASN A 20 -19.13 -26.24 -31.62
CA ASN A 20 -17.96 -25.68 -31.00
C ASN A 20 -18.27 -24.20 -30.71
N ALA A 21 -18.79 -23.92 -29.52
CA ALA A 21 -18.79 -22.59 -28.94
C ALA A 21 -17.32 -22.22 -28.72
N VAL A 22 -16.71 -21.63 -29.74
CA VAL A 22 -15.49 -20.84 -29.55
C VAL A 22 -15.90 -19.73 -28.60
N ALA A 23 -15.53 -19.87 -27.32
CA ALA A 23 -15.57 -18.78 -26.38
C ALA A 23 -14.71 -17.66 -26.99
N ALA A 24 -15.37 -16.71 -27.65
CA ALA A 24 -14.71 -15.48 -28.05
C ALA A 24 -14.18 -14.84 -26.76
N ASN A 25 -12.88 -14.98 -26.49
CA ASN A 25 -12.20 -14.14 -25.57
C ASN A 25 -12.38 -12.71 -26.06
N ASN A 26 -13.41 -12.02 -25.58
CA ASN A 26 -13.56 -10.58 -25.69
C ASN A 26 -12.45 -9.93 -24.84
N THR A 27 -11.20 -10.08 -25.24
CA THR A 27 -10.12 -9.24 -24.74
C THR A 27 -10.33 -7.87 -25.37
N SER A 28 -10.98 -6.97 -24.63
CA SER A 28 -10.97 -5.54 -24.97
C SER A 28 -9.51 -5.12 -25.18
N ALA A 29 -9.27 -4.21 -26.15
CA ALA A 29 -7.94 -3.69 -26.38
C ALA A 29 -7.36 -3.14 -25.05
N PRO A 30 -6.06 -3.35 -24.79
CA PRO A 30 -5.45 -2.89 -23.56
C PRO A 30 -5.53 -1.37 -23.44
N ILE A 31 -5.72 -0.90 -22.20
CA ILE A 31 -5.82 0.53 -21.87
C ILE A 31 -4.45 1.17 -22.04
N LYS A 32 -4.30 2.09 -22.99
CA LYS A 32 -3.06 2.85 -23.20
C LYS A 32 -2.79 3.74 -22.00
N THR A 33 -1.80 3.38 -21.21
CA THR A 33 -1.53 3.96 -19.90
C THR A 33 -0.14 4.62 -19.88
N THR A 34 -0.08 5.90 -19.50
CA THR A 34 1.18 6.55 -19.24
C THR A 34 1.49 6.61 -17.74
N VAL A 35 2.63 6.04 -17.35
CA VAL A 35 3.17 6.13 -16.00
C VAL A 35 4.15 7.28 -15.93
N ILE A 36 3.84 8.29 -15.10
CA ILE A 36 4.72 9.43 -14.83
C ILE A 36 5.48 9.18 -13.54
N LEU A 37 6.81 9.27 -13.57
CA LEU A 37 7.68 9.03 -12.41
C LEU A 37 8.84 10.04 -12.38
N PRO A 38 9.39 10.35 -11.19
CA PRO A 38 10.55 11.23 -11.12
C PRO A 38 11.82 10.52 -11.63
N ILE A 39 12.71 11.25 -12.28
CA ILE A 39 14.07 10.77 -12.55
C ILE A 39 14.72 10.46 -11.20
N ALA A 40 15.23 9.25 -11.05
CA ALA A 40 15.85 8.75 -9.83
C ALA A 40 17.12 7.94 -10.13
N THR A 41 18.01 7.86 -9.13
CA THR A 41 19.24 7.07 -9.18
C THR A 41 19.36 6.19 -7.94
N GLY A 42 20.27 5.20 -7.96
CA GLY A 42 20.54 4.33 -6.83
C GLY A 42 19.30 3.57 -6.32
N ALA A 43 19.15 3.49 -5.00
CA ALA A 43 18.05 2.74 -4.37
C ALA A 43 16.65 3.28 -4.75
N ALA A 44 16.50 4.58 -4.98
CA ALA A 44 15.23 5.15 -5.40
C ALA A 44 14.85 4.69 -6.81
N LYS A 45 15.82 4.56 -7.74
CA LYS A 45 15.57 4.01 -9.07
C LYS A 45 15.07 2.57 -8.98
N MET A 46 15.71 1.73 -8.18
CA MET A 46 15.30 0.33 -8.00
C MET A 46 13.83 0.23 -7.51
N ILE A 47 13.43 1.09 -6.57
CA ILE A 47 12.04 1.16 -6.10
C ILE A 47 11.07 1.49 -7.23
N TYR A 48 11.38 2.50 -8.05
CA TYR A 48 10.52 2.85 -9.19
C TYR A 48 10.49 1.76 -10.25
N ASP A 49 11.63 1.11 -10.54
CA ASP A 49 11.69 -0.01 -11.48
C ASP A 49 10.80 -1.18 -11.03
N GLU A 50 10.80 -1.52 -9.74
CA GLU A 50 9.90 -2.52 -9.15
C GLU A 50 8.42 -2.14 -9.29
N VAL A 51 8.07 -0.88 -8.98
CA VAL A 51 6.70 -0.38 -9.12
C VAL A 51 6.23 -0.44 -10.58
N ILE A 52 7.06 0.03 -11.51
CA ILE A 52 6.75 -0.03 -12.95
C ILE A 52 6.58 -1.48 -13.40
N SER A 53 7.49 -2.38 -12.99
CA SER A 53 7.38 -3.81 -13.30
C SER A 53 6.06 -4.39 -12.80
N GLY A 54 5.59 -3.97 -11.61
CA GLY A 54 4.29 -4.38 -11.07
C GLY A 54 3.13 -3.84 -11.91
N ILE A 55 3.17 -2.56 -12.31
CA ILE A 55 2.13 -1.95 -13.16
C ILE A 55 2.08 -2.64 -14.51
N ALA A 56 3.23 -2.80 -15.17
CA ALA A 56 3.34 -3.37 -16.52
C ALA A 56 2.98 -4.86 -16.58
N SER A 57 2.96 -5.56 -15.44
CA SER A 57 2.50 -6.96 -15.38
C SER A 57 0.98 -7.12 -15.46
N HIS A 58 0.21 -6.03 -15.39
CA HIS A 58 -1.25 -6.10 -15.46
C HIS A 58 -1.71 -6.29 -16.91
N PRO A 59 -2.50 -7.35 -17.22
CA PRO A 59 -2.79 -7.75 -18.60
C PRO A 59 -3.66 -6.76 -19.37
N GLU A 60 -4.41 -5.91 -18.67
CA GLU A 60 -5.30 -4.93 -19.31
C GLU A 60 -4.61 -3.59 -19.61
N LEU A 61 -3.34 -3.40 -19.23
CA LEU A 61 -2.62 -2.13 -19.42
C LEU A 61 -1.52 -2.26 -20.47
N GLU A 62 -1.51 -1.32 -21.45
CA GLU A 62 -0.38 -1.06 -22.33
C GLU A 62 0.39 0.13 -21.77
N VAL A 63 1.55 -0.14 -21.15
CA VAL A 63 2.28 0.84 -20.32
C VAL A 63 3.38 1.53 -21.09
N SER A 64 3.32 2.85 -21.14
CA SER A 64 4.43 3.75 -21.51
C SER A 64 4.89 4.55 -20.27
N THR A 65 6.13 5.03 -20.26
CA THR A 65 6.69 5.76 -19.12
C THR A 65 7.21 7.14 -19.50
N ILE A 66 6.99 8.13 -18.63
CA ILE A 66 7.56 9.47 -18.73
C ILE A 66 8.32 9.77 -17.44
N ALA A 67 9.65 9.82 -17.51
CA ALA A 67 10.48 10.24 -16.39
C ALA A 67 10.60 11.77 -16.37
N ILE A 68 10.28 12.39 -15.22
CA ILE A 68 10.26 13.84 -15.06
C ILE A 68 11.37 14.36 -14.13
N SER A 69 11.96 15.49 -14.50
CA SER A 69 12.90 16.25 -13.67
C SER A 69 12.17 17.14 -12.65
N SER A 70 12.92 17.88 -11.83
CA SER A 70 12.34 18.85 -10.90
C SER A 70 11.84 20.13 -11.57
N LYS A 71 12.28 20.39 -12.80
CA LYS A 71 11.97 21.59 -13.61
C LYS A 71 11.33 21.18 -14.94
N GLU A 72 10.48 20.12 -14.91
CA GLU A 72 9.83 19.64 -16.12
C GLU A 72 8.81 20.65 -16.63
N ASP A 73 8.79 20.85 -17.95
CA ASP A 73 7.77 21.64 -18.62
C ASP A 73 6.47 20.81 -18.76
N ILE A 74 5.38 21.35 -18.25
CA ILE A 74 4.06 20.69 -18.28
C ILE A 74 3.61 20.47 -19.73
N ALA A 75 3.79 21.47 -20.61
CA ALA A 75 3.40 21.37 -22.02
C ALA A 75 4.14 20.22 -22.73
N ALA A 76 5.44 20.09 -22.48
CA ALA A 76 6.22 18.98 -23.03
C ALA A 76 5.76 17.60 -22.54
N VAL A 77 5.28 17.51 -21.31
CA VAL A 77 4.69 16.27 -20.78
C VAL A 77 3.33 15.99 -21.42
N GLU A 78 2.50 17.00 -21.61
CA GLU A 78 1.19 16.87 -22.30
C GLU A 78 1.36 16.40 -23.75
N GLU A 79 2.35 16.93 -24.47
CA GLU A 79 2.68 16.46 -25.83
C GLU A 79 3.07 14.96 -25.86
N LYS A 80 3.89 14.52 -24.90
CA LYS A 80 4.26 13.09 -24.76
C LYS A 80 3.05 12.22 -24.44
N ILE A 81 2.16 12.66 -23.54
CA ILE A 81 0.92 11.97 -23.19
C ILE A 81 0.04 11.82 -24.44
N LYS A 82 -0.11 12.89 -25.23
CA LYS A 82 -0.85 12.89 -26.48
C LYS A 82 -0.21 11.97 -27.52
N ALA A 83 1.09 12.00 -27.68
CA ALA A 83 1.83 11.12 -28.60
C ALA A 83 1.65 9.64 -28.22
N ASN A 84 1.59 9.31 -26.95
CA ASN A 84 1.31 7.98 -26.43
C ASN A 84 -0.17 7.57 -26.57
N GLN A 85 -1.04 8.48 -27.01
CA GLN A 85 -2.49 8.26 -27.08
C GLN A 85 -3.07 7.76 -25.74
N SER A 86 -2.60 8.30 -24.64
CA SER A 86 -2.92 7.82 -23.30
C SER A 86 -4.40 7.99 -22.97
N GLN A 87 -5.00 6.93 -22.43
CA GLN A 87 -6.38 6.88 -21.93
C GLN A 87 -6.42 6.97 -20.40
N LEU A 88 -5.28 6.64 -19.77
CA LEU A 88 -5.11 6.60 -18.33
C LEU A 88 -3.71 7.12 -17.97
N ILE A 89 -3.63 7.89 -16.90
CA ILE A 89 -2.35 8.38 -16.35
C ILE A 89 -2.17 7.82 -14.94
N ILE A 90 -1.03 7.22 -14.68
CA ILE A 90 -0.62 6.80 -13.33
C ILE A 90 0.58 7.64 -12.88
N ALA A 91 0.35 8.51 -11.90
CA ALA A 91 1.38 9.39 -11.33
C ALA A 91 2.03 8.76 -10.10
N VAL A 92 3.30 8.31 -10.20
CA VAL A 92 4.00 7.62 -9.11
C VAL A 92 4.91 8.59 -8.36
N GLY A 93 4.66 8.72 -7.05
CA GLY A 93 5.41 9.60 -6.15
C GLY A 93 4.98 11.06 -6.15
N ASN A 94 5.38 11.79 -5.11
CA ASN A 94 4.87 13.14 -4.84
C ASN A 94 5.17 14.17 -5.95
N ARG A 95 6.28 14.04 -6.68
CA ARG A 95 6.63 14.95 -7.78
C ARG A 95 5.70 14.76 -8.95
N SER A 96 5.53 13.52 -9.40
CA SER A 96 4.61 13.16 -10.48
C SER A 96 3.16 13.51 -10.15
N TYR A 97 2.76 13.29 -8.91
CA TYR A 97 1.45 13.72 -8.42
C TYR A 97 1.22 15.24 -8.53
N LYS A 98 2.24 16.06 -8.14
CA LYS A 98 2.12 17.52 -8.27
C LYS A 98 2.01 17.96 -9.73
N LEU A 99 2.81 17.36 -10.62
CA LEU A 99 2.75 17.64 -12.05
C LEU A 99 1.41 17.21 -12.63
N ALA A 100 0.96 15.99 -12.35
CA ALA A 100 -0.31 15.45 -12.85
C ALA A 100 -1.52 16.32 -12.50
N ARG A 101 -1.51 16.96 -11.33
CA ARG A 101 -2.56 17.92 -10.94
C ARG A 101 -2.59 19.21 -11.74
N ALA A 102 -1.51 19.55 -12.43
CA ALA A 102 -1.40 20.74 -13.26
C ALA A 102 -1.67 20.45 -14.75
N LEU A 103 -1.89 19.18 -15.13
CA LEU A 103 -2.29 18.81 -16.48
C LEU A 103 -3.70 19.33 -16.76
N THR A 104 -3.91 19.78 -18.00
CA THR A 104 -5.17 20.42 -18.45
C THR A 104 -6.06 19.49 -19.25
N ASN A 105 -5.66 18.22 -19.41
CA ASN A 105 -6.43 17.22 -20.14
C ASN A 105 -7.50 16.53 -19.25
N ASP A 106 -8.52 15.96 -19.90
CA ASP A 106 -9.61 15.23 -19.25
C ASP A 106 -9.32 13.73 -19.00
N ILE A 107 -8.06 13.32 -19.11
CA ILE A 107 -7.66 11.92 -18.93
C ILE A 107 -7.73 11.58 -17.44
N LEU A 108 -8.26 10.40 -17.11
CA LEU A 108 -8.30 9.91 -15.75
C LEU A 108 -6.88 9.80 -15.16
N ILE A 109 -6.66 10.44 -14.03
CA ILE A 109 -5.39 10.41 -13.30
C ILE A 109 -5.57 9.59 -12.03
N ILE A 110 -4.67 8.63 -11.81
CA ILE A 110 -4.53 7.84 -10.59
C ILE A 110 -3.17 8.14 -9.98
N ALA A 111 -3.10 8.28 -8.66
CA ALA A 111 -1.84 8.49 -7.96
C ALA A 111 -1.39 7.23 -7.19
N GLY A 112 -0.09 6.99 -7.17
CA GLY A 112 0.51 5.90 -6.42
C GLY A 112 1.78 6.29 -5.69
N GLY A 113 2.07 5.59 -4.58
CA GLY A 113 3.31 5.80 -3.84
C GLY A 113 3.45 7.20 -3.24
N ILE A 114 2.35 7.86 -2.93
CA ILE A 114 2.35 9.13 -2.23
C ILE A 114 2.09 8.96 -0.74
N SER A 115 2.65 9.84 0.08
CA SER A 115 2.57 9.77 1.55
C SER A 115 1.67 10.84 2.17
N GLY A 116 0.96 11.62 1.35
CA GLY A 116 0.12 12.73 1.82
C GLY A 116 -1.34 12.57 1.44
N LYS A 117 -2.14 13.58 1.77
CA LYS A 117 -3.56 13.65 1.40
C LYS A 117 -3.68 13.78 -0.13
N PRO A 118 -4.45 12.93 -0.80
CA PRO A 118 -4.52 12.89 -2.27
C PRO A 118 -5.50 13.89 -2.90
N ASN A 119 -5.94 14.90 -2.23
CA ASN A 119 -6.74 16.04 -2.75
C ASN A 119 -7.63 15.71 -3.98
N GLY A 120 -8.45 14.68 -3.89
CA GLY A 120 -9.43 14.32 -4.92
C GLY A 120 -8.98 13.35 -6.02
N ILE A 121 -7.69 13.17 -6.27
CA ILE A 121 -7.20 12.13 -7.20
C ILE A 121 -7.25 10.76 -6.51
N PRO A 122 -7.85 9.73 -7.13
CA PRO A 122 -7.84 8.38 -6.59
C PRO A 122 -6.42 7.87 -6.37
N THR A 123 -6.16 7.25 -5.21
CA THR A 123 -4.77 7.03 -4.78
C THR A 123 -4.57 5.70 -4.06
N VAL A 124 -3.52 4.96 -4.46
CA VAL A 124 -2.89 3.93 -3.63
C VAL A 124 -1.76 4.57 -2.83
N SER A 125 -1.96 4.71 -1.52
CA SER A 125 -1.01 5.37 -0.64
C SER A 125 0.25 4.54 -0.41
N LEU A 126 1.40 5.21 -0.23
CA LEU A 126 2.63 4.57 0.27
C LEU A 126 2.47 4.07 1.73
N THR A 127 1.50 4.59 2.48
CA THR A 127 1.16 4.08 3.81
C THR A 127 0.42 2.76 3.67
N GLY A 128 0.93 1.72 4.33
CA GLY A 128 0.32 0.39 4.28
C GLY A 128 -1.10 0.35 4.88
N ASP A 129 -1.96 -0.51 4.34
CA ASP A 129 -3.25 -0.80 5.00
C ASP A 129 -2.99 -1.36 6.41
N PRO A 130 -3.74 -0.91 7.43
CA PRO A 130 -3.52 -1.36 8.79
C PRO A 130 -3.84 -2.84 9.03
N ALA A 131 -4.74 -3.45 8.25
CA ALA A 131 -5.19 -4.82 8.52
C ALA A 131 -4.06 -5.86 8.41
N PRO A 132 -3.25 -5.94 7.31
CA PRO A 132 -2.13 -6.87 7.26
C PRO A 132 -1.05 -6.55 8.31
N ALA A 133 -0.83 -5.28 8.63
CA ALA A 133 0.10 -4.88 9.68
C ALA A 133 -0.36 -5.34 11.08
N PHE A 134 -1.63 -5.22 11.39
CA PHE A 134 -2.21 -5.68 12.66
C PHE A 134 -2.20 -7.21 12.77
N LYS A 135 -2.48 -7.90 11.67
CA LYS A 135 -2.37 -9.37 11.61
C LYS A 135 -0.98 -9.84 11.98
N GLU A 136 0.06 -9.24 11.39
CA GLU A 136 1.45 -9.60 11.69
C GLU A 136 1.83 -9.20 13.12
N LEU A 137 1.46 -8.01 13.57
CA LEU A 137 1.70 -7.58 14.95
C LEU A 137 1.11 -8.54 15.98
N LYS A 138 -0.12 -9.00 15.78
CA LYS A 138 -0.77 -9.96 16.68
C LYS A 138 -0.12 -11.34 16.64
N HIS A 139 0.43 -11.72 15.50
CA HIS A 139 1.18 -12.97 15.39
C HIS A 139 2.47 -12.94 16.24
N ILE A 140 3.26 -11.87 16.17
CA ILE A 140 4.55 -11.76 16.85
C ILE A 140 4.49 -11.20 18.26
N ALA A 141 3.45 -10.43 18.57
CA ALA A 141 3.26 -9.72 19.85
C ALA A 141 1.79 -9.75 20.31
N PRO A 142 1.20 -10.94 20.58
CA PRO A 142 -0.23 -11.09 20.90
C PRO A 142 -0.68 -10.35 22.16
N HIS A 143 0.24 -10.03 23.06
CA HIS A 143 -0.01 -9.28 24.30
C HIS A 143 -0.21 -7.79 24.08
N ILE A 144 0.17 -7.23 22.92
CA ILE A 144 -0.12 -5.83 22.60
C ILE A 144 -1.62 -5.68 22.33
N LYS A 145 -2.26 -4.77 23.06
CA LYS A 145 -3.69 -4.47 22.99
C LYS A 145 -3.97 -3.06 22.52
N ASN A 146 -3.04 -2.13 22.75
CA ASN A 146 -3.23 -0.72 22.45
C ASN A 146 -2.15 -0.23 21.50
N ILE A 147 -2.53 0.42 20.41
CA ILE A 147 -1.63 1.15 19.52
C ILE A 147 -1.93 2.62 19.67
N ARG A 148 -0.91 3.41 20.01
CA ARG A 148 -1.00 4.85 20.24
C ARG A 148 -0.20 5.59 19.19
N LEU A 149 -0.75 6.67 18.63
CA LEU A 149 -0.05 7.47 17.62
C LEU A 149 -0.38 8.95 17.73
N VAL A 150 0.62 9.79 17.51
CA VAL A 150 0.44 11.22 17.25
C VAL A 150 0.31 11.40 15.74
N TYR A 151 -0.76 12.05 15.29
CA TYR A 151 -1.07 12.17 13.86
C TYR A 151 -1.63 13.54 13.51
N ASN A 152 -1.58 13.88 12.23
CA ASN A 152 -2.26 15.05 11.69
C ASN A 152 -3.52 14.60 10.97
N GLU A 153 -4.67 15.20 11.32
CA GLU A 153 -5.97 14.81 10.79
C GLU A 153 -6.05 14.93 9.26
N GLU A 154 -5.53 16.01 8.68
CA GLU A 154 -5.57 16.21 7.24
C GLU A 154 -4.72 15.20 6.46
N ILE A 155 -3.60 14.75 7.06
CA ILE A 155 -2.63 13.88 6.39
C ILE A 155 -2.91 12.39 6.67
N ASN A 156 -3.18 12.07 7.93
CA ASN A 156 -3.26 10.69 8.41
C ASN A 156 -4.67 10.27 8.84
N GLY A 157 -5.66 11.20 8.90
CA GLY A 157 -7.01 10.93 9.40
C GLY A 157 -7.70 9.77 8.69
N TRP A 158 -7.56 9.68 7.36
CA TRP A 158 -8.09 8.57 6.57
C TRP A 158 -7.53 7.20 7.04
N TRP A 159 -6.22 7.15 7.32
CA TRP A 159 -5.57 5.93 7.80
C TRP A 159 -5.99 5.62 9.24
N TYR A 160 -6.09 6.64 10.09
CA TYR A 160 -6.54 6.51 11.47
C TYR A 160 -7.97 5.95 11.54
N ALA A 161 -8.89 6.50 10.75
CA ALA A 161 -10.26 6.01 10.65
C ALA A 161 -10.32 4.55 10.16
N ARG A 162 -9.54 4.21 9.13
CA ARG A 162 -9.41 2.85 8.64
C ARG A 162 -8.85 1.91 9.72
N ALA A 163 -7.80 2.35 10.43
CA ALA A 163 -7.19 1.59 11.51
C ALA A 163 -8.18 1.33 12.65
N GLN A 164 -8.97 2.33 13.06
CA GLN A 164 -10.03 2.15 14.06
C GLN A 164 -11.07 1.12 13.62
N LYS A 165 -11.52 1.19 12.37
CA LYS A 165 -12.53 0.28 11.81
C LYS A 165 -12.07 -1.19 11.84
N VAL A 166 -10.80 -1.46 11.55
CA VAL A 166 -10.29 -2.84 11.46
C VAL A 166 -9.67 -3.38 12.76
N ALA A 167 -9.33 -2.51 13.70
CA ALA A 167 -8.58 -2.88 14.91
C ALA A 167 -9.30 -3.94 15.77
N ALA A 168 -10.62 -3.83 15.86
CA ALA A 168 -11.44 -4.77 16.66
C ALA A 168 -11.30 -6.23 16.17
N ASN A 169 -11.12 -6.44 14.87
CA ASN A 169 -10.92 -7.77 14.28
C ASN A 169 -9.61 -8.43 14.74
N TYR A 170 -8.70 -7.65 15.31
CA TYR A 170 -7.40 -8.09 15.80
C TYR A 170 -7.24 -7.92 17.31
N ASP A 171 -8.33 -7.70 18.06
CA ASP A 171 -8.28 -7.45 19.51
C ASP A 171 -7.25 -6.33 19.82
N LEU A 172 -7.35 -5.23 19.08
CA LEU A 172 -6.54 -4.02 19.21
C LEU A 172 -7.42 -2.80 19.40
N LYS A 173 -6.93 -1.83 20.17
CA LYS A 173 -7.49 -0.49 20.31
C LYS A 173 -6.52 0.53 19.75
N ILE A 174 -7.00 1.39 18.85
CA ILE A 174 -6.21 2.50 18.29
C ILE A 174 -6.56 3.76 19.05
N ILE A 175 -5.55 4.43 19.58
CA ILE A 175 -5.67 5.65 20.39
C ILE A 175 -4.86 6.74 19.70
N GLY A 176 -5.55 7.70 19.10
CA GLY A 176 -4.96 8.80 18.36
C GLY A 176 -4.84 10.06 19.21
N TYR A 177 -3.75 10.79 18.98
CA TYR A 177 -3.48 12.11 19.55
C TYR A 177 -3.34 13.09 18.38
N PRO A 178 -4.43 13.80 18.00
CA PRO A 178 -4.41 14.71 16.86
C PRO A 178 -3.57 15.96 17.17
N ALA A 179 -2.61 16.24 16.28
CA ALA A 179 -1.72 17.40 16.39
C ALA A 179 -1.79 18.23 15.11
N THR A 180 -1.89 19.55 15.26
CA THR A 180 -1.95 20.48 14.14
C THR A 180 -0.57 20.99 13.72
N ASN A 181 0.39 21.02 14.64
CA ASN A 181 1.73 21.53 14.42
C ASN A 181 2.79 20.78 15.24
N MET A 182 4.05 21.06 14.95
CA MET A 182 5.20 20.38 15.60
C MET A 182 5.22 20.57 17.12
N LYS A 183 4.90 21.75 17.63
CA LYS A 183 4.93 22.04 19.08
C LYS A 183 3.90 21.22 19.84
N ASP A 184 2.68 21.14 19.30
CA ASP A 184 1.62 20.31 19.87
C ASP A 184 2.00 18.84 19.77
N GLY A 185 2.54 18.43 18.62
CA GLY A 185 2.99 17.05 18.41
C GLY A 185 4.00 16.58 19.44
N VAL A 186 4.99 17.41 19.81
CA VAL A 186 5.98 17.06 20.85
C VAL A 186 5.27 16.84 22.20
N LYS A 187 4.39 17.76 22.62
CA LYS A 187 3.64 17.63 23.88
C LYS A 187 2.77 16.37 23.89
N LEU A 188 2.12 16.07 22.75
CA LEU A 188 1.28 14.89 22.61
C LEU A 188 2.08 13.59 22.61
N TYR A 189 3.32 13.57 22.12
CA TYR A 189 4.19 12.41 22.31
C TYR A 189 4.55 12.20 23.79
N GLU A 190 4.81 13.26 24.55
CA GLU A 190 5.03 13.16 26.00
C GLU A 190 3.80 12.61 26.72
N GLN A 191 2.61 13.10 26.36
CA GLN A 191 1.34 12.60 26.91
C GLN A 191 1.11 11.14 26.52
N LEU A 192 1.29 10.79 25.26
CA LEU A 192 1.19 9.41 24.78
C LEU A 192 2.09 8.46 25.57
N LEU A 193 3.33 8.87 25.82
CA LEU A 193 4.28 8.07 26.60
C LEU A 193 3.89 7.94 28.09
N LYS A 194 3.21 8.94 28.67
CA LYS A 194 2.64 8.83 30.03
C LYS A 194 1.49 7.84 30.07
N ASP A 195 0.60 7.90 29.08
CA ASP A 195 -0.62 7.08 29.00
C ASP A 195 -0.33 5.64 28.57
N ALA A 196 0.83 5.37 27.98
CA ALA A 196 1.17 4.05 27.48
C ALA A 196 1.48 3.08 28.61
N THR A 197 0.75 1.96 28.62
CA THR A 197 0.96 0.87 29.59
C THR A 197 2.08 -0.05 29.07
N PRO A 198 3.13 -0.27 29.88
CA PRO A 198 4.21 -1.19 29.51
C PRO A 198 3.69 -2.57 29.09
N LYS A 199 4.38 -3.22 28.16
CA LYS A 199 4.07 -4.53 27.58
C LYS A 199 2.80 -4.58 26.72
N THR A 200 1.72 -3.87 27.08
CA THR A 200 0.43 -3.96 26.37
C THR A 200 0.18 -2.83 25.39
N SER A 201 1.02 -1.79 25.42
CA SER A 201 0.96 -0.67 24.45
C SER A 201 2.10 -0.68 23.47
N ALA A 202 1.82 -0.27 22.23
CA ALA A 202 2.78 0.09 21.21
C ALA A 202 2.59 1.55 20.80
N VAL A 203 3.69 2.21 20.39
CA VAL A 203 3.68 3.53 19.77
C VAL A 203 3.90 3.37 18.27
N TRP A 204 2.99 3.91 17.46
CA TRP A 204 3.13 3.91 16.01
C TRP A 204 3.56 5.28 15.51
N ILE A 205 4.67 5.34 14.78
CA ILE A 205 5.14 6.55 14.10
C ILE A 205 4.64 6.49 12.64
N PRO A 206 3.67 7.33 12.24
CA PRO A 206 3.17 7.34 10.89
C PRO A 206 4.22 7.82 9.88
N LEU A 207 4.06 7.47 8.60
CA LEU A 207 5.02 7.80 7.54
C LEU A 207 5.25 9.31 7.42
N ARG A 208 4.19 10.11 7.54
CA ARG A 208 4.25 11.57 7.64
C ARG A 208 3.83 12.01 9.03
N SER A 209 4.79 11.94 9.94
CA SER A 209 4.60 12.42 11.31
C SER A 209 4.57 13.95 11.36
N VAL A 210 3.73 14.51 12.22
CA VAL A 210 3.66 15.95 12.52
C VAL A 210 5.01 16.47 13.04
N VAL A 211 5.67 15.67 13.88
CA VAL A 211 7.03 15.95 14.35
C VAL A 211 8.02 15.20 13.46
N PRO A 212 8.99 15.89 12.84
CA PRO A 212 10.02 15.22 12.05
C PRO A 212 10.69 14.07 12.80
N SER A 213 10.82 12.90 12.15
CA SER A 213 11.38 11.70 12.77
C SER A 213 12.77 11.94 13.39
N LYS A 214 13.63 12.71 12.71
CA LYS A 214 14.95 13.07 13.22
C LYS A 214 14.91 13.79 14.57
N THR A 215 13.83 14.49 14.88
CA THR A 215 13.63 15.24 16.12
C THR A 215 13.08 14.35 17.22
N ILE A 216 12.03 13.57 16.93
CA ILE A 216 11.31 12.82 17.96
C ILE A 216 11.85 11.43 18.21
N LEU A 217 12.45 10.78 17.20
CA LEU A 217 12.83 9.37 17.28
C LEU A 217 13.85 9.07 18.40
N PRO A 218 14.94 9.84 18.60
CA PRO A 218 15.90 9.57 19.68
C PRO A 218 15.22 9.56 21.06
N LEU A 219 14.44 10.60 21.36
CA LEU A 219 13.70 10.72 22.61
C LEU A 219 12.69 9.59 22.79
N LEU A 220 11.93 9.30 21.71
CA LEU A 220 10.91 8.27 21.74
C LEU A 220 11.51 6.88 21.99
N LEU A 221 12.62 6.55 21.31
CA LEU A 221 13.30 5.26 21.50
C LEU A 221 13.89 5.12 22.90
N GLU A 222 14.50 6.18 23.45
CA GLU A 222 15.02 6.19 24.82
C GLU A 222 13.91 5.92 25.86
N LYS A 223 12.80 6.67 25.76
CA LYS A 223 11.67 6.52 26.69
C LYS A 223 10.92 5.20 26.50
N ALA A 224 10.76 4.76 25.25
CA ALA A 224 10.15 3.45 24.95
C ALA A 224 11.01 2.30 25.48
N TRP A 225 12.34 2.40 25.34
CA TRP A 225 13.26 1.41 25.92
C TRP A 225 13.10 1.30 27.43
N SER A 226 13.20 2.42 28.15
CA SER A 226 13.08 2.42 29.61
C SER A 226 11.73 1.88 30.12
N LYS A 227 10.65 2.06 29.33
CA LYS A 227 9.29 1.59 29.64
C LYS A 227 8.94 0.23 29.05
N LYS A 228 9.85 -0.41 28.31
CA LYS A 228 9.57 -1.65 27.56
C LYS A 228 8.36 -1.54 26.63
N LEU A 229 8.23 -0.43 25.90
CA LEU A 229 7.20 -0.19 24.91
C LEU A 229 7.69 -0.59 23.52
N ALA A 230 6.81 -1.21 22.74
CA ALA A 230 7.06 -1.45 21.33
C ALA A 230 6.94 -0.15 20.52
N VAL A 231 7.92 0.14 19.64
CA VAL A 231 7.84 1.25 18.69
C VAL A 231 7.69 0.67 17.29
N ILE A 232 6.56 0.97 16.66
CA ILE A 232 6.23 0.57 15.28
C ILE A 232 6.38 1.78 14.37
N SER A 233 6.86 1.58 13.15
CA SER A 233 7.06 2.66 12.19
C SER A 233 6.75 2.22 10.76
N ASN A 234 6.58 3.18 9.86
CA ASN A 234 6.52 2.94 8.42
C ASN A 234 7.88 3.11 7.71
N ASN A 235 8.98 3.18 8.47
CA ASN A 235 10.32 3.36 7.92
C ASN A 235 11.31 2.32 8.51
N PRO A 236 11.88 1.42 7.68
CA PRO A 236 12.84 0.42 8.14
C PRO A 236 14.07 0.99 8.84
N SER A 237 14.49 2.23 8.52
CA SER A 237 15.63 2.87 9.18
C SER A 237 15.38 3.12 10.67
N HIS A 238 14.11 3.34 11.07
CA HIS A 238 13.76 3.49 12.49
C HIS A 238 13.97 2.18 13.26
N THR A 239 13.69 1.05 12.62
CA THR A 239 13.95 -0.28 13.21
C THR A 239 15.45 -0.53 13.35
N LYS A 240 16.27 -0.15 12.36
CA LYS A 240 17.72 -0.19 12.46
C LYS A 240 18.25 0.61 13.65
N LEU A 241 17.62 1.75 13.97
CA LEU A 241 17.98 2.63 15.09
C LEU A 241 17.44 2.17 16.46
N GLY A 242 16.64 1.11 16.53
CA GLY A 242 16.13 0.57 17.79
C GLY A 242 14.61 0.49 17.90
N GLY A 243 13.85 0.88 16.88
CA GLY A 243 12.42 0.58 16.79
C GLY A 243 12.17 -0.93 16.79
N PHE A 244 11.00 -1.38 17.23
CA PHE A 244 10.67 -2.80 17.29
C PHE A 244 10.43 -3.38 15.90
N VAL A 245 9.46 -2.84 15.18
CA VAL A 245 9.04 -3.30 13.85
C VAL A 245 8.84 -2.11 12.93
N ALA A 246 9.22 -2.25 11.67
CA ALA A 246 8.77 -1.37 10.61
C ALA A 246 7.93 -2.13 9.57
N VAL A 247 6.91 -1.42 9.06
CA VAL A 247 5.97 -1.90 8.05
C VAL A 247 6.08 -0.99 6.84
N TYR A 248 6.36 -1.55 5.66
CA TYR A 248 6.57 -0.77 4.45
C TYR A 248 6.11 -1.56 3.21
N PRO A 249 5.80 -0.89 2.09
CA PRO A 249 5.33 -1.55 0.88
C PRO A 249 6.30 -2.59 0.31
N GLU A 250 5.77 -3.68 -0.20
CA GLU A 250 6.44 -4.50 -1.19
C GLU A 250 6.18 -3.83 -2.55
N HIS A 251 7.23 -3.25 -3.15
CA HIS A 251 7.08 -2.25 -4.20
C HIS A 251 6.51 -2.81 -5.50
N LYS A 252 6.91 -4.02 -5.89
CA LYS A 252 6.38 -4.64 -7.13
C LYS A 252 4.89 -4.96 -6.99
N LYS A 253 4.47 -5.51 -5.85
CA LYS A 253 3.05 -5.81 -5.60
C LYS A 253 2.23 -4.54 -5.39
N MET A 254 2.83 -3.48 -4.81
CA MET A 254 2.20 -2.17 -4.78
C MET A 254 1.93 -1.65 -6.20
N GLY A 255 2.86 -1.87 -7.13
CA GLY A 255 2.66 -1.57 -8.55
C GLY A 255 1.49 -2.34 -9.17
N GLY A 256 1.39 -3.63 -8.89
CA GLY A 256 0.25 -4.45 -9.34
C GLY A 256 -1.07 -4.00 -8.74
N GLN A 257 -1.10 -3.69 -7.44
CA GLN A 257 -2.29 -3.12 -6.78
C GLN A 257 -2.68 -1.77 -7.40
N LEU A 258 -1.71 -0.92 -7.72
CA LEU A 258 -1.95 0.37 -8.37
C LEU A 258 -2.53 0.20 -9.78
N ALA A 259 -2.06 -0.76 -10.56
CA ALA A 259 -2.60 -1.10 -11.86
C ALA A 259 -4.06 -1.58 -11.76
N GLN A 260 -4.34 -2.51 -10.88
CA GLN A 260 -5.70 -2.99 -10.62
C GLN A 260 -6.64 -1.85 -10.19
N PHE A 261 -6.20 -1.04 -9.23
CA PHE A 261 -6.95 0.11 -8.74
C PHE A 261 -7.27 1.12 -9.86
N ALA A 262 -6.27 1.39 -10.72
CA ALA A 262 -6.42 2.28 -11.86
C ALA A 262 -7.41 1.71 -12.89
N THR A 263 -7.33 0.43 -13.19
CA THR A 263 -8.25 -0.27 -14.12
C THR A 263 -9.69 -0.25 -13.61
N LEU A 264 -9.92 -0.48 -12.33
CA LEU A 264 -11.26 -0.43 -11.73
C LEU A 264 -11.85 0.98 -11.82
N HIS A 265 -11.09 2.02 -11.49
CA HIS A 265 -11.54 3.41 -11.66
C HIS A 265 -11.79 3.78 -13.12
N PHE A 266 -10.96 3.29 -14.04
CA PHE A 266 -11.16 3.51 -15.48
C PHE A 266 -12.47 2.88 -15.99
N LYS A 267 -12.86 1.74 -15.44
CA LYS A 267 -14.13 1.07 -15.73
C LYS A 267 -15.34 1.71 -15.03
N GLY A 268 -15.13 2.70 -14.19
CA GLY A 268 -16.20 3.38 -13.45
C GLY A 268 -16.72 2.63 -12.23
N GLU A 269 -15.92 1.69 -11.70
CA GLU A 269 -16.29 0.97 -10.48
C GLU A 269 -16.33 1.91 -9.25
N ASP A 270 -17.35 1.73 -8.41
CA ASP A 270 -17.51 2.49 -7.16
C ASP A 270 -16.64 1.90 -6.05
N ILE A 271 -15.41 2.36 -5.98
CA ILE A 271 -14.42 1.95 -4.98
C ILE A 271 -13.86 3.14 -4.22
N ASP A 272 -13.31 2.89 -3.03
CA ASP A 272 -12.70 3.92 -2.19
C ASP A 272 -11.66 4.74 -2.98
N ARG A 273 -11.71 6.07 -2.85
CA ARG A 273 -10.77 6.96 -3.54
C ARG A 273 -9.37 6.95 -2.94
N ILE A 274 -9.20 6.45 -1.72
CA ILE A 274 -7.91 6.31 -1.05
C ILE A 274 -7.84 4.92 -0.44
N VAL A 275 -6.82 4.17 -0.82
CA VAL A 275 -6.52 2.87 -0.23
C VAL A 275 -5.07 2.81 0.23
N GLY A 276 -4.79 2.06 1.28
CA GLY A 276 -3.43 1.73 1.71
C GLY A 276 -2.83 0.63 0.85
N THR A 277 -1.50 0.57 0.79
CA THR A 277 -0.82 -0.59 0.18
C THR A 277 -1.09 -1.84 1.01
N GLU A 278 -1.60 -2.89 0.38
CA GLU A 278 -1.99 -4.15 1.06
C GLU A 278 -0.84 -5.14 1.24
N ASN A 279 0.04 -5.21 0.25
CA ASN A 279 1.20 -6.09 0.30
C ASN A 279 2.37 -5.40 0.99
N LEU A 280 2.71 -5.90 2.17
CA LEU A 280 3.66 -5.26 3.06
C LEU A 280 4.86 -6.15 3.34
N ASN A 281 6.03 -5.52 3.38
CA ASN A 281 7.26 -6.03 3.91
C ASN A 281 7.45 -5.60 5.37
N PHE A 282 8.17 -6.38 6.13
CA PHE A 282 8.41 -6.15 7.55
C PHE A 282 9.89 -6.15 7.88
N ALA A 283 10.31 -5.18 8.70
CA ALA A 283 11.63 -5.17 9.29
C ALA A 283 11.52 -5.31 10.81
N ILE A 284 12.45 -6.03 11.44
CA ILE A 284 12.45 -6.22 12.89
C ILE A 284 13.81 -5.95 13.50
N ASN A 285 13.84 -5.45 14.75
CA ASN A 285 15.02 -5.38 15.58
C ASN A 285 14.95 -6.44 16.68
N LEU A 286 15.77 -7.49 16.57
CA LEU A 286 15.77 -8.62 17.52
C LEU A 286 16.26 -8.23 18.91
N ARG A 287 17.15 -7.23 19.01
CA ARG A 287 17.59 -6.70 20.32
C ARG A 287 16.44 -6.02 21.05
N THR A 288 15.70 -5.19 20.34
CA THR A 288 14.50 -4.52 20.88
C THR A 288 13.41 -5.53 21.19
N SER A 289 13.17 -6.48 20.28
CA SER A 289 12.23 -7.58 20.47
C SER A 289 12.49 -8.32 21.80
N SER A 290 13.72 -8.77 22.00
CA SER A 290 14.12 -9.46 23.23
C SER A 290 13.96 -8.58 24.48
N HIS A 291 14.31 -7.28 24.40
CA HIS A 291 14.19 -6.34 25.50
C HIS A 291 12.75 -6.13 25.97
N ILE A 292 11.79 -6.09 25.04
CA ILE A 292 10.37 -5.96 25.36
C ILE A 292 9.70 -7.31 25.66
N GLY A 293 10.48 -8.39 25.73
CA GLY A 293 10.01 -9.73 26.13
C GLY A 293 9.47 -10.60 24.98
N ILE A 294 9.71 -10.21 23.73
CA ILE A 294 9.29 -10.97 22.53
C ILE A 294 10.47 -11.78 22.01
N ARG A 295 10.36 -13.09 22.00
CA ARG A 295 11.39 -14.00 21.47
C ARG A 295 10.83 -14.71 20.24
N LEU A 296 11.51 -14.58 19.13
CA LEU A 296 11.12 -15.19 17.85
C LEU A 296 11.98 -16.41 17.55
N ASN A 297 11.32 -17.50 17.18
CA ASN A 297 11.98 -18.68 16.64
C ASN A 297 12.43 -18.47 15.18
N ALA A 298 13.11 -19.44 14.58
CA ALA A 298 13.63 -19.32 13.21
C ALA A 298 12.51 -19.14 12.17
N LYS A 299 11.37 -19.83 12.31
CA LYS A 299 10.23 -19.72 11.40
C LYS A 299 9.59 -18.33 11.47
N GLU A 300 9.48 -17.76 12.66
CA GLU A 300 8.96 -16.41 12.85
C GLU A 300 9.91 -15.35 12.29
N ARG A 301 11.24 -15.52 12.46
CA ARG A 301 12.24 -14.60 11.88
C ARG A 301 12.22 -14.60 10.36
N ALA A 302 11.99 -15.75 9.72
CA ALA A 302 11.92 -15.87 8.27
C ALA A 302 10.76 -15.08 7.62
N ARG A 303 9.85 -14.52 8.42
CA ARG A 303 8.75 -13.65 7.96
C ARG A 303 9.17 -12.20 7.73
N PHE A 304 10.39 -11.84 8.13
CA PHE A 304 10.89 -10.47 8.05
C PHE A 304 11.87 -10.32 6.89
N ASP A 305 11.64 -9.32 6.04
CA ASP A 305 12.51 -9.00 4.91
C ASP A 305 13.85 -8.37 5.37
N LYS A 306 13.82 -7.70 6.53
CA LYS A 306 15.02 -7.11 7.13
C LYS A 306 15.07 -7.41 8.63
N ILE A 307 16.22 -7.90 9.08
CA ILE A 307 16.47 -8.21 10.49
C ILE A 307 17.64 -7.36 10.98
N PHE A 308 17.46 -6.71 12.13
CA PHE A 308 18.49 -5.89 12.78
C PHE A 308 18.77 -6.38 14.21
N PRO A 309 20.01 -6.18 14.72
CA PRO A 309 21.18 -5.81 13.93
C PRO A 309 21.48 -6.88 12.88
N THR A 310 22.05 -6.46 11.73
CA THR A 310 22.56 -7.41 10.73
C THR A 310 23.64 -8.28 11.37
N GLN A 311 23.50 -9.58 11.29
CA GLN A 311 24.58 -10.50 11.69
C GLN A 311 25.81 -10.18 10.83
N ARG A 312 26.94 -9.96 11.48
CA ARG A 312 28.24 -9.79 10.83
C ARG A 312 28.77 -11.12 10.37
#